data_89df8c6246fd1118e8de5caacf9509dd
#
_entry.id   89df8c6246fd1118e8de5caacf9509dd
#
_cell.length_a   1.000
_cell.length_b   1.000
_cell.length_c   1.000
_cell.angle_alpha   90.00
_cell.angle_beta   90.00
_cell.angle_gamma   90.00
#
_symmetry.space_group_name_H-M   'P 1'
#
loop_
_entity.id
_entity.type
_entity.pdbx_description
1 polymer ?
#
loop_
_entity_poly.entity_id
_entity_poly.type
_entity_poly.pdbx_seq_one_letter_code
_entity_poly.pdbx_strand_id
1 'polypeptide(L)'
;MAQRFLSLLSVFSLCSVLVAAPARQDEETSTQLKNVEVLEKSAEVGAKVLATVDIRPTASLKGQDSFRFENSAQLGYAFSPVFQVVYHQDFWMNLYNSQLAGGADGLGLIAQDGYFDWFRDRVFQSQDKSLTLSYEGRLYVPTFSSRREAGMITAVRNYLILGKKINDVVSVTLVEAPIVHAYSQSAHNGKANPLVENRVTLEVAFNLTSKLNFSLPLAWSATKMRRAPGTTSSDAVQNFVWINPELSYAVDSNYALGVGYYDTTSLIKSDFSAFQVGEGLEDGVVQCFLRASL
;
A
#
# COMPACT_ATOMS: atom_id res chain seq x y z
N MET A 1 -14.30 -18.17 -20.14
CA MET A 1 -14.87 -16.86 -19.70
C MET A 1 -15.88 -17.01 -18.56
N ALA A 2 -16.90 -17.88 -18.67
CA ALA A 2 -17.91 -18.05 -17.61
C ALA A 2 -17.35 -18.46 -16.24
N GLN A 3 -16.32 -19.30 -16.20
CA GLN A 3 -15.70 -19.75 -14.97
C GLN A 3 -14.92 -18.64 -14.24
N ARG A 4 -14.36 -17.67 -14.98
CA ARG A 4 -13.71 -16.47 -14.42
C ARG A 4 -14.74 -15.48 -13.85
N PHE A 5 -15.93 -15.44 -14.43
CA PHE A 5 -17.03 -14.61 -13.91
C PHE A 5 -17.61 -15.17 -12.61
N LEU A 6 -17.68 -16.49 -12.49
CA LEU A 6 -18.13 -17.17 -11.26
C LEU A 6 -17.12 -16.98 -10.10
N SER A 7 -15.81 -16.95 -10.37
CA SER A 7 -14.82 -16.65 -9.33
C SER A 7 -14.86 -15.19 -8.86
N LEU A 8 -15.14 -14.25 -9.74
CA LEU A 8 -15.40 -12.84 -9.37
C LEU A 8 -16.67 -12.71 -8.51
N LEU A 9 -17.76 -13.40 -8.89
CA LEU A 9 -19.01 -13.41 -8.12
C LEU A 9 -18.82 -14.06 -6.74
N SER A 10 -18.00 -15.10 -6.62
CA SER A 10 -17.69 -15.72 -5.32
C SER A 10 -16.87 -14.81 -4.41
N VAL A 11 -15.96 -13.99 -4.95
CA VAL A 11 -15.25 -12.96 -4.20
C VAL A 11 -16.23 -11.89 -3.70
N PHE A 12 -17.17 -11.45 -4.51
CA PHE A 12 -18.21 -10.51 -4.09
C PHE A 12 -19.16 -11.09 -3.03
N SER A 13 -19.53 -12.37 -3.14
CA SER A 13 -20.34 -13.04 -2.12
C SER A 13 -19.59 -13.24 -0.80
N LEU A 14 -18.29 -13.46 -0.83
CA LEU A 14 -17.46 -13.56 0.38
C LEU A 14 -17.26 -12.18 1.04
N CYS A 15 -17.16 -11.11 0.27
CA CYS A 15 -17.10 -9.75 0.82
C CYS A 15 -18.37 -9.36 1.59
N SER A 16 -19.49 -9.98 1.31
CA SER A 16 -20.76 -9.72 2.05
C SER A 16 -20.89 -10.49 3.36
N VAL A 17 -20.00 -11.44 3.66
CA VAL A 17 -20.12 -12.37 4.81
C VAL A 17 -18.99 -12.22 5.83
N LEU A 18 -17.87 -11.61 5.48
CA LEU A 18 -16.68 -11.57 6.35
C LEU A 18 -16.25 -10.15 6.68
N VAL A 19 -16.43 -9.80 7.93
CA VAL A 19 -15.78 -8.66 8.59
C VAL A 19 -14.34 -9.07 8.84
N ALA A 20 -13.44 -8.31 8.39
CA ALA A 20 -12.03 -8.24 8.73
C ALA A 20 -10.99 -8.52 7.66
N ALA A 21 -10.20 -7.59 7.11
CA ALA A 21 -8.80 -7.71 6.76
C ALA A 21 -8.15 -6.75 5.79
N PRO A 22 -7.03 -6.54 5.47
CA PRO A 22 -5.86 -5.71 5.55
C PRO A 22 -5.16 -5.19 4.31
N ALA A 23 -4.25 -4.28 4.52
CA ALA A 23 -3.51 -3.48 3.57
C ALA A 23 -2.18 -4.07 3.06
N ARG A 24 -1.77 -3.68 1.86
CA ARG A 24 -0.47 -3.96 1.25
C ARG A 24 0.39 -2.69 1.17
N GLN A 25 1.72 -2.86 1.08
CA GLN A 25 2.71 -1.77 1.04
C GLN A 25 2.53 -0.76 -0.12
N ASP A 26 1.85 -1.16 -1.22
CA ASP A 26 1.73 -0.35 -2.43
C ASP A 26 0.46 0.52 -2.47
N GLU A 27 -0.48 0.33 -1.53
CA GLU A 27 -1.74 1.07 -1.44
C GLU A 27 -1.67 2.34 -0.58
N GLU A 28 -0.50 2.64 -0.10
CA GLU A 28 -0.25 3.70 0.87
C GLU A 28 -0.74 5.08 0.42
N THR A 29 -0.76 5.34 -0.90
CA THR A 29 -1.11 6.68 -1.42
C THR A 29 -2.60 7.00 -1.29
N SER A 30 -3.49 6.06 -1.63
CA SER A 30 -4.94 6.29 -1.52
C SER A 30 -5.40 6.29 -0.06
N THR A 31 -4.71 5.52 0.78
CA THR A 31 -4.94 5.49 2.24
C THR A 31 -4.54 6.81 2.90
N GLN A 32 -3.49 7.47 2.42
CA GLN A 32 -3.02 8.75 2.96
C GLN A 32 -4.03 9.88 2.76
N LEU A 33 -4.65 9.98 1.59
CA LEU A 33 -5.70 10.99 1.34
C LEU A 33 -6.93 10.78 2.24
N LYS A 34 -7.28 9.53 2.53
CA LYS A 34 -8.40 9.19 3.45
C LYS A 34 -8.04 9.47 4.91
N ASN A 35 -6.77 9.30 5.31
CA ASN A 35 -6.31 9.67 6.65
C ASN A 35 -6.39 11.18 6.88
N VAL A 36 -6.19 11.99 5.85
CA VAL A 36 -6.38 13.45 5.91
C VAL A 36 -7.85 13.80 6.20
N GLU A 37 -8.80 13.13 5.56
CA GLU A 37 -10.23 13.38 5.80
C GLU A 37 -10.66 12.96 7.22
N VAL A 38 -10.11 11.87 7.76
CA VAL A 38 -10.31 11.46 9.16
C VAL A 38 -9.71 12.49 10.12
N LEU A 39 -8.55 13.06 9.80
CA LEU A 39 -7.92 14.12 10.60
C LEU A 39 -8.73 15.41 10.63
N GLU A 40 -9.36 15.80 9.52
CA GLU A 40 -10.21 17.00 9.50
C GLU A 40 -11.41 16.88 10.46
N LYS A 41 -12.01 15.69 10.55
CA LYS A 41 -13.09 15.41 11.52
C LYS A 41 -12.59 15.31 12.97
N SER A 42 -11.32 14.96 13.18
CA SER A 42 -10.69 14.91 14.51
C SER A 42 -10.26 16.30 15.01
N ALA A 43 -10.28 17.31 14.15
CA ALA A 43 -9.80 18.66 14.46
C ALA A 43 -10.62 19.38 15.52
N GLU A 44 -11.83 18.94 15.81
CA GLU A 44 -12.72 19.56 16.83
C GLU A 44 -12.43 19.07 18.26
N VAL A 45 -11.62 18.04 18.44
CA VAL A 45 -11.37 17.43 19.77
C VAL A 45 -9.86 17.27 19.98
N GLY A 46 -9.34 17.75 21.09
CA GLY A 46 -7.91 17.67 21.47
C GLY A 46 -7.26 16.31 21.29
N ALA A 47 -6.03 16.14 21.78
CA ALA A 47 -5.20 14.94 21.63
C ALA A 47 -6.00 13.61 21.71
N LYS A 48 -5.93 12.78 20.65
CA LYS A 48 -6.82 11.63 20.48
C LYS A 48 -6.03 10.35 20.18
N VAL A 49 -6.45 9.26 20.81
CA VAL A 49 -6.00 7.90 20.43
C VAL A 49 -6.65 7.53 19.10
N LEU A 50 -5.85 7.00 18.21
CA LEU A 50 -6.25 6.51 16.90
C LEU A 50 -6.12 4.99 16.87
N ALA A 51 -7.15 4.31 16.42
CA ALA A 51 -7.09 2.87 16.15
C ALA A 51 -7.78 2.58 14.82
N THR A 52 -7.12 1.84 13.95
CA THR A 52 -7.68 1.42 12.66
C THR A 52 -7.39 -0.04 12.44
N VAL A 53 -8.37 -0.76 11.93
CA VAL A 53 -8.22 -2.10 11.38
C VAL A 53 -8.67 -2.04 9.93
N ASP A 54 -7.82 -2.51 9.05
CA ASP A 54 -8.10 -2.58 7.62
C ASP A 54 -8.09 -4.04 7.17
N ILE A 55 -9.04 -4.41 6.36
CA ILE A 55 -9.33 -5.79 6.00
C ILE A 55 -9.47 -5.98 4.49
N ARG A 56 -8.61 -6.85 3.83
CA ARG A 56 -8.52 -7.01 2.37
C ARG A 56 -8.37 -8.46 1.94
N PRO A 57 -9.48 -9.16 1.66
CA PRO A 57 -9.43 -10.38 0.88
C PRO A 57 -8.92 -10.07 -0.54
N THR A 58 -7.93 -10.83 -0.98
CA THR A 58 -7.29 -10.68 -2.29
C THR A 58 -7.30 -11.98 -3.05
N ALA A 59 -7.51 -11.91 -4.37
CA ALA A 59 -7.50 -13.05 -5.27
C ALA A 59 -6.70 -12.71 -6.55
N SER A 60 -5.77 -13.59 -6.93
CA SER A 60 -5.03 -13.45 -8.19
C SER A 60 -5.92 -13.75 -9.40
N LEU A 61 -5.73 -13.02 -10.49
CA LEU A 61 -6.42 -13.29 -11.75
C LEU A 61 -5.86 -14.51 -12.49
N LYS A 62 -4.59 -14.88 -12.26
CA LYS A 62 -3.89 -15.96 -12.96
C LYS A 62 -3.99 -17.33 -12.31
N GLY A 63 -4.31 -17.43 -11.03
CA GLY A 63 -4.30 -18.70 -10.30
C GLY A 63 -5.54 -18.92 -9.45
N GLN A 64 -6.12 -20.11 -9.52
CA GLN A 64 -7.21 -20.49 -8.61
C GLN A 64 -6.75 -20.65 -7.16
N ASP A 65 -5.42 -20.67 -6.92
CA ASP A 65 -4.80 -21.11 -5.67
C ASP A 65 -4.23 -19.99 -4.81
N SER A 66 -4.45 -18.73 -5.13
CA SER A 66 -3.92 -17.61 -4.37
C SER A 66 -5.01 -16.70 -3.81
N PHE A 67 -5.75 -17.23 -2.86
CA PHE A 67 -6.64 -16.43 -2.02
C PHE A 67 -5.98 -16.19 -0.66
N ARG A 68 -5.82 -14.94 -0.30
CA ARG A 68 -5.25 -14.55 0.98
C ARG A 68 -5.98 -13.35 1.58
N PHE A 69 -5.84 -13.19 2.88
CA PHE A 69 -6.17 -11.95 3.56
C PHE A 69 -4.88 -11.18 3.85
N GLU A 70 -4.86 -9.94 3.51
CA GLU A 70 -3.78 -9.02 3.85
C GLU A 70 -4.23 -8.12 4.99
N ASN A 71 -3.74 -8.24 6.24
CA ASN A 71 -4.23 -7.68 7.52
C ASN A 71 -3.37 -6.52 8.02
N SER A 72 -4.00 -5.37 8.37
CA SER A 72 -3.30 -4.27 9.01
C SER A 72 -4.03 -3.82 10.29
N ALA A 73 -3.26 -3.62 11.32
CA ALA A 73 -3.70 -2.99 12.55
C ALA A 73 -2.84 -1.75 12.80
N GLN A 74 -3.49 -0.66 13.17
CA GLN A 74 -2.86 0.62 13.42
C GLN A 74 -3.26 1.11 14.80
N LEU A 75 -2.26 1.60 15.54
CA LEU A 75 -2.48 2.23 16.84
C LEU A 75 -1.62 3.48 16.93
N GLY A 76 -2.22 4.60 17.25
CA GLY A 76 -1.50 5.86 17.25
C GLY A 76 -2.09 6.93 18.14
N TYR A 77 -1.50 8.10 18.03
CA TYR A 77 -1.89 9.26 18.79
C TYR A 77 -1.80 10.52 17.94
N ALA A 78 -2.91 11.26 17.85
CA ALA A 78 -2.94 12.57 17.24
C ALA A 78 -2.61 13.63 18.31
N PHE A 79 -1.47 14.29 18.16
CA PHE A 79 -1.03 15.37 19.03
C PHE A 79 -1.70 16.71 18.70
N SER A 80 -2.11 16.84 17.46
CA SER A 80 -2.83 18.01 16.95
C SER A 80 -3.62 17.63 15.69
N PRO A 81 -4.52 18.49 15.20
CA PRO A 81 -5.25 18.26 13.94
C PRO A 81 -4.36 18.05 12.71
N VAL A 82 -3.08 18.38 12.80
CA VAL A 82 -2.14 18.31 11.67
C VAL A 82 -0.91 17.44 11.95
N PHE A 83 -0.82 16.81 13.12
CA PHE A 83 0.33 15.97 13.47
C PHE A 83 -0.09 14.75 14.27
N GLN A 84 0.29 13.59 13.77
CA GLN A 84 0.07 12.30 14.42
C GLN A 84 1.29 11.40 14.34
N VAL A 85 1.34 10.42 15.24
CA VAL A 85 2.29 9.29 15.21
C VAL A 85 1.49 8.01 15.35
N VAL A 86 1.71 7.04 14.46
CA VAL A 86 0.97 5.79 14.39
C VAL A 86 1.95 4.63 14.22
N TYR A 87 1.75 3.56 14.95
CA TYR A 87 2.39 2.28 14.67
C TYR A 87 1.46 1.44 13.78
N HIS A 88 2.01 0.90 12.72
CA HIS A 88 1.35 0.00 11.78
C HIS A 88 1.97 -1.38 11.89
N GLN A 89 1.14 -2.41 11.89
CA GLN A 89 1.56 -3.80 11.77
C GLN A 89 0.71 -4.51 10.72
N ASP A 90 1.36 -4.94 9.67
CA ASP A 90 0.72 -5.73 8.62
C ASP A 90 0.98 -7.22 8.84
N PHE A 91 0.01 -8.05 8.49
CA PHE A 91 0.11 -9.50 8.55
C PHE A 91 -0.76 -10.16 7.50
N TRP A 92 -0.26 -11.17 6.84
CA TRP A 92 -0.97 -11.94 5.83
C TRP A 92 -1.50 -13.25 6.40
N MET A 93 -2.66 -13.66 5.92
CA MET A 93 -3.22 -14.96 6.20
C MET A 93 -3.56 -15.65 4.87
N ASN A 94 -2.77 -16.66 4.51
CA ASN A 94 -3.01 -17.47 3.31
C ASN A 94 -4.04 -18.55 3.63
N LEU A 95 -5.12 -18.61 2.85
CA LEU A 95 -6.16 -19.64 3.00
C LEU A 95 -5.92 -20.83 2.06
N TYR A 96 -5.28 -20.58 0.93
CA TYR A 96 -4.94 -21.58 -0.07
C TYR A 96 -3.52 -21.36 -0.56
N ASN A 97 -2.79 -22.45 -0.73
CA ASN A 97 -1.45 -22.56 -1.30
C ASN A 97 -0.29 -22.50 -0.29
N SER A 98 0.16 -23.68 0.10
CA SER A 98 1.32 -23.92 0.97
C SER A 98 2.66 -23.38 0.41
N GLN A 99 2.79 -23.20 -0.91
CA GLN A 99 4.04 -22.74 -1.53
C GLN A 99 4.35 -21.27 -1.22
N LEU A 100 3.34 -20.43 -1.00
CA LEU A 100 3.52 -19.01 -0.63
C LEU A 100 3.83 -18.83 0.87
N ALA A 101 3.51 -19.83 1.68
CA ALA A 101 3.66 -19.79 3.14
C ALA A 101 5.02 -20.33 3.66
N GLY A 102 6.03 -20.42 2.80
CA GLY A 102 7.35 -20.92 3.24
C GLY A 102 7.36 -22.40 3.64
N GLY A 103 6.48 -23.21 3.07
CA GLY A 103 6.48 -24.67 3.26
C GLY A 103 5.73 -25.16 4.50
N ALA A 104 4.99 -24.31 5.20
CA ALA A 104 4.06 -24.77 6.24
C ALA A 104 2.74 -25.20 5.59
N ASP A 105 2.40 -26.46 5.73
CA ASP A 105 1.10 -26.97 5.29
C ASP A 105 -0.02 -26.31 6.10
N GLY A 106 -0.81 -25.45 5.45
CA GLY A 106 -2.03 -24.91 6.04
C GLY A 106 -2.13 -23.41 6.17
N LEU A 107 -3.10 -22.99 6.94
CA LEU A 107 -3.39 -21.59 7.31
C LEU A 107 -2.19 -20.95 8.03
N GLY A 108 -1.46 -20.09 7.35
CA GLY A 108 -0.29 -19.41 7.90
C GLY A 108 -0.54 -17.91 8.13
N LEU A 109 -0.35 -17.47 9.36
CA LEU A 109 -0.26 -16.03 9.67
C LEU A 109 1.20 -15.59 9.52
N ILE A 110 1.45 -14.65 8.61
CA ILE A 110 2.79 -14.13 8.32
C ILE A 110 2.84 -12.66 8.67
N ALA A 111 3.57 -12.29 9.72
CA ALA A 111 3.82 -10.89 10.02
C ALA A 111 4.67 -10.25 8.91
N GLN A 112 4.22 -9.12 8.39
CA GLN A 112 4.99 -8.25 7.52
C GLN A 112 5.81 -7.26 8.35
N ASP A 113 6.60 -6.42 7.71
CA ASP A 113 7.34 -5.40 8.45
C ASP A 113 6.37 -4.39 9.07
N GLY A 114 6.47 -4.21 10.39
CA GLY A 114 5.80 -3.12 11.06
C GLY A 114 6.56 -1.80 10.85
N TYR A 115 5.88 -0.68 11.05
CA TYR A 115 6.55 0.62 10.99
C TYR A 115 5.88 1.65 11.89
N PHE A 116 6.69 2.57 12.35
CA PHE A 116 6.21 3.82 12.95
C PHE A 116 6.10 4.85 11.85
N ASP A 117 4.97 5.52 11.81
CA ASP A 117 4.67 6.59 10.88
C ASP A 117 4.45 7.88 11.69
N TRP A 118 5.03 8.98 11.22
CA TRP A 118 4.73 10.32 11.70
C TRP A 118 4.27 11.16 10.51
N PHE A 119 3.05 11.60 10.60
CA PHE A 119 2.39 12.35 9.55
C PHE A 119 2.18 13.80 9.97
N ARG A 120 2.52 14.71 9.07
CA ARG A 120 2.23 16.14 9.21
C ARG A 120 1.44 16.62 8.00
N ASP A 121 0.16 16.86 8.25
CA ASP A 121 -0.72 17.45 7.25
C ASP A 121 -0.43 18.94 7.08
N ARG A 122 -0.68 19.44 5.87
CA ARG A 122 -0.65 20.86 5.52
C ARG A 122 0.61 21.59 6.02
N VAL A 123 1.79 21.01 5.72
CA VAL A 123 3.07 21.73 5.86
C VAL A 123 3.01 23.05 5.09
N PHE A 124 2.29 23.04 3.96
CA PHE A 124 1.92 24.21 3.19
C PHE A 124 0.50 24.06 2.64
N GLN A 125 -0.26 25.16 2.59
CA GLN A 125 -1.56 25.23 1.92
C GLN A 125 -1.69 26.59 1.23
N SER A 126 -2.15 26.59 -0.03
CA SER A 126 -2.44 27.84 -0.76
C SER A 126 -3.62 28.60 -0.13
N GLN A 127 -3.72 29.89 -0.39
CA GLN A 127 -4.79 30.72 0.17
C GLN A 127 -6.18 30.26 -0.26
N ASP A 128 -6.33 29.78 -1.51
CA ASP A 128 -7.56 29.21 -2.06
C ASP A 128 -7.80 27.75 -1.61
N LYS A 129 -6.92 27.20 -0.77
CA LYS A 129 -6.94 25.83 -0.27
C LYS A 129 -6.93 24.74 -1.36
N SER A 130 -6.65 25.10 -2.60
CA SER A 130 -6.65 24.15 -3.72
C SER A 130 -5.35 23.35 -3.85
N LEU A 131 -4.25 23.84 -3.29
CA LEU A 131 -2.93 23.21 -3.29
C LEU A 131 -2.49 22.95 -1.85
N THR A 132 -2.10 21.73 -1.55
CA THR A 132 -1.60 21.31 -0.23
C THR A 132 -0.29 20.56 -0.38
N LEU A 133 0.62 20.74 0.57
CA LEU A 133 1.81 19.90 0.74
C LEU A 133 1.75 19.28 2.13
N SER A 134 1.82 17.97 2.19
CA SER A 134 1.91 17.21 3.43
C SER A 134 3.21 16.40 3.45
N TYR A 135 3.62 15.98 4.63
CA TYR A 135 4.82 15.19 4.83
C TYR A 135 4.50 13.98 5.71
N GLU A 136 5.07 12.84 5.36
CA GLU A 136 5.04 11.64 6.17
C GLU A 136 6.44 11.03 6.23
N GLY A 137 6.83 10.54 7.39
CA GLY A 137 8.03 9.74 7.55
C GLY A 137 7.71 8.39 8.16
N ARG A 138 8.40 7.34 7.72
CA ARG A 138 8.25 5.99 8.25
C ARG A 138 9.57 5.41 8.66
N LEU A 139 9.57 4.75 9.82
CA LEU A 139 10.67 3.94 10.31
C LEU A 139 10.21 2.48 10.38
N TYR A 140 10.74 1.64 9.51
CA TYR A 140 10.39 0.23 9.43
C TYR A 140 11.12 -0.60 10.48
N VAL A 141 10.37 -1.48 11.13
CA VAL A 141 10.87 -2.50 12.05
C VAL A 141 10.78 -3.85 11.34
N PRO A 142 11.90 -4.58 11.15
CA PRO A 142 11.90 -5.84 10.39
C PRO A 142 11.26 -6.97 11.19
N THR A 143 9.93 -7.03 11.21
CA THR A 143 9.16 -8.12 11.82
C THR A 143 8.98 -9.30 10.86
N PHE A 144 9.08 -9.08 9.55
CA PHE A 144 9.02 -10.13 8.54
C PHE A 144 10.28 -11.01 8.57
N SER A 145 10.09 -12.33 8.72
CA SER A 145 11.20 -13.28 8.90
C SER A 145 12.23 -13.23 7.77
N SER A 146 11.78 -13.22 6.51
CA SER A 146 12.65 -13.18 5.33
C SER A 146 13.55 -11.92 5.31
N ARG A 147 13.03 -10.77 5.74
CA ARG A 147 13.84 -9.54 5.82
C ARG A 147 14.85 -9.57 6.96
N ARG A 148 14.48 -10.15 8.10
CA ARG A 148 15.43 -10.37 9.21
C ARG A 148 16.54 -11.32 8.82
N GLU A 149 16.21 -12.42 8.13
CA GLU A 149 17.20 -13.38 7.62
C GLU A 149 18.13 -12.74 6.59
N ALA A 150 17.62 -11.83 5.75
CA ALA A 150 18.44 -11.01 4.85
C ALA A 150 19.29 -9.97 5.59
N GLY A 151 19.19 -9.87 6.92
CA GLY A 151 19.96 -8.95 7.75
C GLY A 151 19.44 -7.52 7.73
N MET A 152 18.16 -7.29 7.44
CA MET A 152 17.57 -5.95 7.52
C MET A 152 17.62 -5.45 8.97
N ILE A 153 18.15 -4.26 9.16
CA ILE A 153 18.19 -3.56 10.45
C ILE A 153 16.97 -2.64 10.53
N THR A 154 16.78 -1.84 9.51
CA THR A 154 15.65 -0.91 9.38
C THR A 154 15.57 -0.37 7.95
N ALA A 155 14.49 0.34 7.64
CA ALA A 155 14.44 1.25 6.50
C ALA A 155 13.76 2.56 6.95
N VAL A 156 14.13 3.66 6.31
CA VAL A 156 13.48 4.96 6.50
C VAL A 156 12.92 5.38 5.16
N ARG A 157 11.63 5.69 5.14
CA ARG A 157 10.93 6.24 3.99
C ARG A 157 10.39 7.62 4.34
N ASN A 158 10.52 8.54 3.43
CA ASN A 158 9.94 9.88 3.55
C ASN A 158 8.98 10.10 2.40
N TYR A 159 7.83 10.70 2.67
CA TYR A 159 6.84 11.04 1.65
C TYR A 159 6.67 12.54 1.59
N LEU A 160 6.78 13.08 0.40
CA LEU A 160 6.34 14.43 0.06
C LEU A 160 5.05 14.29 -0.75
N ILE A 161 3.96 14.79 -0.23
CA ILE A 161 2.61 14.60 -0.77
C ILE A 161 2.09 15.96 -1.22
N LEU A 162 2.03 16.16 -2.53
CA LEU A 162 1.51 17.39 -3.14
C LEU A 162 0.12 17.11 -3.70
N GLY A 163 -0.91 17.64 -3.05
CA GLY A 163 -2.30 17.52 -3.44
C GLY A 163 -2.80 18.77 -4.15
N LYS A 164 -3.50 18.63 -5.26
CA LYS A 164 -4.20 19.68 -5.99
C LYS A 164 -5.66 19.34 -6.20
N LYS A 165 -6.56 20.12 -5.59
CA LYS A 165 -7.98 20.06 -5.89
C LYS A 165 -8.23 20.84 -7.18
N ILE A 166 -8.67 20.18 -8.25
CA ILE A 166 -9.00 20.82 -9.52
C ILE A 166 -10.41 21.41 -9.46
N ASN A 167 -11.35 20.64 -8.92
CA ASN A 167 -12.73 21.07 -8.64
C ASN A 167 -13.31 20.14 -7.54
N ASP A 168 -14.62 20.20 -7.28
CA ASP A 168 -15.25 19.38 -6.24
C ASP A 168 -15.31 17.88 -6.59
N VAL A 169 -15.16 17.53 -7.87
CA VAL A 169 -15.19 16.16 -8.35
C VAL A 169 -13.78 15.59 -8.51
N VAL A 170 -12.82 16.38 -8.98
CA VAL A 170 -11.49 15.90 -9.39
C VAL A 170 -10.39 16.47 -8.51
N SER A 171 -9.54 15.60 -8.01
CA SER A 171 -8.27 15.96 -7.38
C SER A 171 -7.11 15.16 -7.98
N VAL A 172 -5.91 15.73 -7.89
CA VAL A 172 -4.67 15.12 -8.35
C VAL A 172 -3.67 15.17 -7.21
N THR A 173 -3.00 14.07 -6.95
CA THR A 173 -1.94 13.97 -5.93
C THR A 173 -0.67 13.45 -6.56
N LEU A 174 0.44 14.11 -6.29
CA LEU A 174 1.78 13.65 -6.60
C LEU A 174 2.48 13.29 -5.30
N VAL A 175 2.99 12.08 -5.22
CA VAL A 175 3.75 11.60 -4.06
C VAL A 175 5.15 11.22 -4.51
N GLU A 176 6.16 11.74 -3.82
CA GLU A 176 7.53 11.28 -3.91
C GLU A 176 7.93 10.60 -2.59
N ALA A 177 8.49 9.41 -2.68
CA ALA A 177 8.78 8.57 -1.52
C ALA A 177 10.18 7.91 -1.61
N PRO A 178 11.26 8.65 -1.33
CA PRO A 178 12.59 8.06 -1.19
C PRO A 178 12.69 7.17 0.04
N ILE A 179 13.36 6.01 -0.13
CA ILE A 179 13.58 5.00 0.89
C ILE A 179 15.08 4.70 0.99
N VAL A 180 15.59 4.67 2.20
CA VAL A 180 16.95 4.21 2.50
C VAL A 180 16.87 2.94 3.32
N HIS A 181 17.52 1.87 2.86
CA HIS A 181 17.53 0.58 3.52
C HIS A 181 18.85 0.35 4.26
N ALA A 182 18.77 -0.08 5.52
CA ALA A 182 19.91 -0.51 6.32
C ALA A 182 19.90 -2.03 6.48
N TYR A 183 20.94 -2.68 5.99
CA TYR A 183 21.15 -4.12 6.11
C TYR A 183 22.54 -4.39 6.68
N SER A 184 22.67 -5.40 7.54
CA SER A 184 23.97 -5.92 8.01
C SER A 184 24.72 -6.73 6.95
N GLN A 185 24.00 -7.21 5.92
CA GLN A 185 24.53 -8.01 4.80
C GLN A 185 24.30 -7.30 3.47
N SER A 186 25.17 -7.54 2.50
CA SER A 186 25.04 -6.99 1.15
C SER A 186 24.09 -7.80 0.27
N ALA A 187 23.93 -9.09 0.58
CA ALA A 187 23.12 -10.02 -0.17
C ALA A 187 22.53 -11.12 0.73
N HIS A 188 21.49 -11.75 0.25
CA HIS A 188 20.86 -12.93 0.85
C HIS A 188 20.31 -13.84 -0.26
N ASN A 189 20.47 -15.16 -0.11
CA ASN A 189 19.99 -16.19 -1.06
C ASN A 189 20.35 -15.87 -2.53
N GLY A 190 21.62 -15.46 -2.79
CA GLY A 190 22.12 -15.16 -4.13
C GLY A 190 21.58 -13.86 -4.76
N LYS A 191 20.85 -13.03 -4.03
CA LYS A 191 20.35 -11.73 -4.49
C LYS A 191 20.94 -10.61 -3.66
N ALA A 192 21.33 -9.51 -4.31
CA ALA A 192 21.77 -8.31 -3.62
C ALA A 192 20.62 -7.64 -2.86
N ASN A 193 20.88 -7.14 -1.66
CA ASN A 193 19.91 -6.38 -0.88
C ASN A 193 19.73 -4.96 -1.45
N PRO A 194 18.55 -4.34 -1.32
CA PRO A 194 18.34 -2.97 -1.73
C PRO A 194 19.18 -1.98 -0.90
N LEU A 195 19.63 -0.91 -1.51
CA LEU A 195 20.32 0.20 -0.86
C LEU A 195 19.44 1.41 -0.70
N VAL A 196 18.93 1.91 -1.82
CA VAL A 196 17.99 3.03 -1.87
C VAL A 196 16.92 2.73 -2.90
N GLU A 197 15.74 3.23 -2.66
CA GLU A 197 14.64 3.21 -3.61
C GLU A 197 14.05 4.62 -3.68
N ASN A 198 13.64 5.04 -4.87
CA ASN A 198 12.75 6.18 -5.00
C ASN A 198 11.46 5.74 -5.66
N ARG A 199 10.34 6.18 -5.12
CA ARG A 199 9.02 5.91 -5.66
C ARG A 199 8.33 7.23 -5.96
N VAL A 200 7.73 7.33 -7.14
CA VAL A 200 6.88 8.45 -7.54
C VAL A 200 5.51 7.91 -7.89
N THR A 201 4.46 8.49 -7.33
CA THR A 201 3.08 8.11 -7.63
C THR A 201 2.31 9.35 -8.05
N LEU A 202 1.62 9.25 -9.18
CA LEU A 202 0.62 10.21 -9.63
C LEU A 202 -0.75 9.56 -9.46
N GLU A 203 -1.60 10.16 -8.63
CA GLU A 203 -2.97 9.71 -8.43
C GLU A 203 -3.97 10.73 -8.95
N VAL A 204 -4.97 10.26 -9.67
CA VAL A 204 -6.15 11.05 -10.03
C VAL A 204 -7.35 10.44 -9.30
N ALA A 205 -8.01 11.26 -8.48
CA ALA A 205 -9.18 10.83 -7.73
C ALA A 205 -10.43 11.57 -8.18
N PHE A 206 -11.55 10.84 -8.22
CA PHE A 206 -12.86 11.33 -8.62
C PHE A 206 -13.86 11.09 -7.49
N ASN A 207 -14.38 12.17 -6.92
CA ASN A 207 -15.51 12.13 -5.98
C ASN A 207 -16.81 12.00 -6.79
N LEU A 208 -17.23 10.77 -7.09
CA LEU A 208 -18.42 10.50 -7.90
C LEU A 208 -19.70 10.92 -7.17
N THR A 209 -19.71 10.76 -5.85
CA THR A 209 -20.73 11.28 -4.95
C THR A 209 -20.08 11.67 -3.62
N SER A 210 -20.84 12.19 -2.66
CA SER A 210 -20.34 12.46 -1.29
C SER A 210 -19.85 11.21 -0.54
N LYS A 211 -20.17 10.01 -1.03
CA LYS A 211 -19.80 8.74 -0.41
C LYS A 211 -19.00 7.82 -1.33
N LEU A 212 -19.06 8.01 -2.64
CA LEU A 212 -18.41 7.14 -3.62
C LEU A 212 -17.22 7.86 -4.25
N ASN A 213 -16.05 7.27 -4.12
CA ASN A 213 -14.80 7.77 -4.68
C ASN A 213 -14.17 6.72 -5.60
N PHE A 214 -13.62 7.15 -6.72
CA PHE A 214 -12.77 6.35 -7.59
C PHE A 214 -11.38 6.97 -7.63
N SER A 215 -10.32 6.20 -7.44
CA SER A 215 -8.92 6.64 -7.57
C SER A 215 -8.16 5.78 -8.58
N LEU A 216 -7.24 6.43 -9.28
CA LEU A 216 -6.36 5.81 -10.27
C LEU A 216 -4.92 6.25 -10.00
N PRO A 217 -4.19 5.58 -9.12
CA PRO A 217 -2.76 5.78 -8.96
C PRO A 217 -1.97 5.09 -10.08
N LEU A 218 -1.00 5.81 -10.63
CA LEU A 218 0.06 5.33 -11.49
C LEU A 218 1.37 5.53 -10.76
N ALA A 219 2.11 4.48 -10.52
CA ALA A 219 3.33 4.55 -9.75
C ALA A 219 4.54 3.99 -10.52
N TRP A 220 5.69 4.59 -10.27
CA TRP A 220 7.00 4.13 -10.72
C TRP A 220 7.94 4.07 -9.53
N SER A 221 8.77 3.03 -9.46
CA SER A 221 9.90 2.96 -8.53
C SER A 221 11.20 2.61 -9.25
N ALA A 222 12.29 3.13 -8.70
CA ALA A 222 13.65 2.79 -9.08
C ALA A 222 14.41 2.35 -7.82
N THR A 223 14.83 1.10 -7.77
CA THR A 223 15.56 0.52 -6.64
C THR A 223 17.02 0.26 -7.03
N LYS A 224 17.95 0.93 -6.38
CA LYS A 224 19.40 0.65 -6.50
C LYS A 224 19.75 -0.47 -5.53
N MET A 225 20.30 -1.53 -6.07
CA MET A 225 20.79 -2.67 -5.30
C MET A 225 22.20 -2.41 -4.73
N ARG A 226 22.54 -3.09 -3.64
CA ARG A 226 23.89 -3.05 -3.04
C ARG A 226 24.89 -3.75 -3.93
N ARG A 227 26.14 -3.32 -3.83
CA ARG A 227 27.23 -4.04 -4.46
C ARG A 227 27.50 -5.34 -3.68
N ALA A 228 27.29 -6.47 -4.35
CA ALA A 228 27.51 -7.81 -3.80
C ALA A 228 28.02 -8.73 -4.92
N PRO A 229 29.33 -8.80 -5.17
CA PRO A 229 29.91 -9.60 -6.23
C PRO A 229 29.47 -11.07 -6.16
N GLY A 230 29.20 -11.66 -7.32
CA GLY A 230 28.72 -13.05 -7.42
C GLY A 230 27.21 -13.23 -7.16
N THR A 231 26.46 -12.15 -6.94
CA THR A 231 25.00 -12.20 -6.82
C THR A 231 24.32 -11.73 -8.10
N THR A 232 23.07 -12.17 -8.30
CA THR A 232 22.19 -11.57 -9.29
C THR A 232 21.79 -10.16 -8.83
N SER A 233 21.58 -9.24 -9.73
CA SER A 233 21.17 -7.85 -9.46
C SER A 233 22.18 -6.97 -8.69
N SER A 234 23.44 -7.41 -8.50
CA SER A 234 24.47 -6.56 -7.88
C SER A 234 24.70 -5.29 -8.70
N ASP A 235 24.74 -4.14 -8.03
CA ASP A 235 24.86 -2.79 -8.64
C ASP A 235 23.77 -2.43 -9.66
N ALA A 236 22.77 -3.27 -9.85
CA ALA A 236 21.67 -3.00 -10.77
C ALA A 236 20.75 -1.89 -10.24
N VAL A 237 20.10 -1.20 -11.18
CA VAL A 237 18.90 -0.42 -10.90
C VAL A 237 17.70 -1.18 -11.46
N GLN A 238 16.72 -1.44 -10.60
CA GLN A 238 15.49 -2.13 -10.99
C GLN A 238 14.37 -1.11 -11.03
N ASN A 239 13.69 -1.02 -12.17
CA ASN A 239 12.55 -0.15 -12.35
C ASN A 239 11.26 -0.98 -12.34
N PHE A 240 10.23 -0.42 -11.76
CA PHE A 240 8.91 -1.02 -11.67
C PHE A 240 7.85 0.05 -11.91
N VAL A 241 6.86 -0.25 -12.75
CA VAL A 241 5.70 0.63 -13.00
C VAL A 241 4.44 -0.18 -12.78
N TRP A 242 3.47 0.38 -12.06
CA TRP A 242 2.20 -0.29 -11.76
C TRP A 242 1.03 0.70 -11.68
N ILE A 243 -0.18 0.15 -11.73
CA ILE A 243 -1.43 0.87 -11.51
C ILE A 243 -2.26 0.17 -10.43
N ASN A 244 -2.99 0.95 -9.63
CA ASN A 244 -3.83 0.43 -8.55
C ASN A 244 -5.20 1.13 -8.52
N PRO A 245 -6.08 0.97 -9.54
CA PRO A 245 -7.40 1.57 -9.51
C PRO A 245 -8.22 1.04 -8.32
N GLU A 246 -8.89 1.95 -7.61
CA GLU A 246 -9.72 1.63 -6.46
C GLU A 246 -11.06 2.37 -6.54
N LEU A 247 -12.15 1.66 -6.27
CA LEU A 247 -13.47 2.23 -6.05
C LEU A 247 -13.84 2.02 -4.57
N SER A 248 -14.13 3.08 -3.85
CA SER A 248 -14.43 3.03 -2.43
C SER A 248 -15.74 3.75 -2.10
N TYR A 249 -16.46 3.20 -1.12
CA TYR A 249 -17.71 3.73 -0.60
C TYR A 249 -17.62 3.96 0.90
N ALA A 250 -17.83 5.20 1.33
CA ALA A 250 -17.93 5.56 2.74
C ALA A 250 -19.34 5.24 3.24
N VAL A 251 -19.48 4.22 4.08
CA VAL A 251 -20.76 3.87 4.72
C VAL A 251 -21.15 4.99 5.68
N ASP A 252 -20.22 5.35 6.56
CA ASP A 252 -20.30 6.48 7.49
C ASP A 252 -18.90 7.03 7.80
N SER A 253 -18.74 7.76 8.91
CA SER A 253 -17.46 8.35 9.32
C SER A 253 -16.41 7.33 9.76
N ASN A 254 -16.83 6.13 10.15
CA ASN A 254 -16.00 5.12 10.77
C ASN A 254 -15.79 3.91 9.87
N TYR A 255 -16.66 3.69 8.89
CA TYR A 255 -16.63 2.50 8.04
C TYR A 255 -16.58 2.85 6.56
N ALA A 256 -15.68 2.20 5.84
CA ALA A 256 -15.60 2.25 4.39
C ALA A 256 -15.41 0.86 3.82
N LEU A 257 -15.93 0.63 2.62
CA LEU A 257 -15.72 -0.60 1.87
C LEU A 257 -15.37 -0.26 0.41
N GLY A 258 -14.75 -1.19 -0.28
CA GLY A 258 -14.43 -0.96 -1.70
C GLY A 258 -13.85 -2.17 -2.39
N VAL A 259 -13.53 -1.94 -3.64
CA VAL A 259 -12.88 -2.90 -4.52
C VAL A 259 -11.73 -2.22 -5.24
N GLY A 260 -10.62 -2.91 -5.36
CA GLY A 260 -9.44 -2.44 -6.07
C GLY A 260 -8.83 -3.53 -6.93
N TYR A 261 -7.94 -3.09 -7.79
CA TYR A 261 -7.08 -3.94 -8.58
C TYR A 261 -5.65 -3.43 -8.42
N TYR A 262 -4.68 -4.32 -8.37
CA TYR A 262 -3.27 -3.96 -8.53
C TYR A 262 -2.52 -5.01 -9.34
N ASP A 263 -1.58 -4.58 -10.14
CA ASP A 263 -0.69 -5.45 -10.87
C ASP A 263 0.48 -5.92 -9.98
N THR A 264 0.83 -7.20 -10.11
CA THR A 264 1.95 -7.82 -9.39
C THR A 264 3.20 -7.90 -10.24
N THR A 265 3.06 -7.68 -11.55
CA THR A 265 4.14 -7.63 -12.52
C THR A 265 4.24 -6.21 -13.07
N SER A 266 5.47 -5.71 -13.22
CA SER A 266 5.68 -4.37 -13.79
C SER A 266 5.07 -4.24 -15.19
N LEU A 267 4.45 -3.08 -15.46
CA LEU A 267 3.94 -2.75 -16.79
C LEU A 267 5.04 -2.45 -17.81
N ILE A 268 6.29 -2.35 -17.36
CA ILE A 268 7.47 -2.16 -18.19
C ILE A 268 8.58 -3.14 -17.78
N LYS A 269 9.50 -3.47 -18.67
CA LYS A 269 10.73 -4.14 -18.29
C LYS A 269 11.62 -3.24 -17.45
N SER A 270 12.38 -3.83 -16.53
CA SER A 270 13.19 -3.10 -15.54
C SER A 270 14.28 -2.19 -16.16
N ASP A 271 14.66 -2.45 -17.42
CA ASP A 271 15.60 -1.66 -18.22
C ASP A 271 14.91 -0.66 -19.17
N PHE A 272 13.59 -0.51 -19.10
CA PHE A 272 12.76 0.30 -20.00
C PHE A 272 12.78 -0.14 -21.47
N SER A 273 13.30 -1.33 -21.79
CA SER A 273 13.44 -1.79 -23.18
C SER A 273 12.10 -2.14 -23.86
N ALA A 274 11.06 -2.46 -23.10
CA ALA A 274 9.74 -2.78 -23.64
C ALA A 274 8.61 -2.55 -22.62
N PHE A 275 7.41 -2.26 -23.15
CA PHE A 275 6.16 -2.33 -22.40
C PHE A 275 5.66 -3.78 -22.35
N GLN A 276 5.14 -4.20 -21.18
CA GLN A 276 4.55 -5.52 -20.98
C GLN A 276 3.16 -5.39 -20.30
N VAL A 277 2.39 -4.43 -20.75
CA VAL A 277 1.09 -4.06 -20.15
C VAL A 277 0.13 -5.25 -20.11
N GLY A 278 0.07 -6.06 -21.19
CA GLY A 278 -0.82 -7.23 -21.23
C GLY A 278 -0.49 -8.25 -20.15
N GLU A 279 0.78 -8.61 -20.02
CA GLU A 279 1.26 -9.55 -18.99
C GLU A 279 1.08 -8.97 -17.58
N GLY A 280 1.40 -7.69 -17.38
CA GLY A 280 1.23 -7.01 -16.11
C GLY A 280 -0.23 -7.03 -15.64
N LEU A 281 -1.16 -6.69 -16.50
CA LEU A 281 -2.59 -6.68 -16.16
C LEU A 281 -3.17 -8.09 -15.94
N GLU A 282 -2.67 -9.11 -16.65
CA GLU A 282 -3.10 -10.50 -16.44
C GLU A 282 -2.60 -11.08 -15.10
N ASP A 283 -1.44 -10.63 -14.63
CA ASP A 283 -0.84 -11.06 -13.36
C ASP A 283 -1.42 -10.32 -12.15
N GLY A 284 -2.37 -9.43 -12.38
CA GLY A 284 -2.94 -8.59 -11.34
C GLY A 284 -3.77 -9.35 -10.30
N VAL A 285 -4.08 -8.63 -9.25
CA VAL A 285 -4.88 -9.09 -8.12
C VAL A 285 -6.09 -8.19 -7.96
N VAL A 286 -7.25 -8.79 -7.82
CA VAL A 286 -8.46 -8.10 -7.39
C VAL A 286 -8.57 -8.21 -5.89
N GLN A 287 -8.89 -7.12 -5.24
CA GLN A 287 -9.10 -7.04 -3.80
C GLN A 287 -10.43 -6.37 -3.49
N CYS A 288 -11.07 -6.83 -2.43
CA CYS A 288 -12.09 -6.06 -1.74
C CYS A 288 -11.49 -5.52 -0.45
N PHE A 289 -12.10 -4.52 0.17
CA PHE A 289 -11.68 -4.09 1.49
C PHE A 289 -12.86 -3.60 2.33
N LEU A 290 -12.70 -3.76 3.63
CA LEU A 290 -13.50 -3.13 4.65
C LEU A 290 -12.54 -2.43 5.62
N ARG A 291 -12.75 -1.16 5.87
CA ARG A 291 -11.98 -0.37 6.84
C ARG A 291 -12.88 0.05 7.99
N ALA A 292 -12.39 -0.10 9.21
CA ALA A 292 -13.01 0.42 10.41
C ALA A 292 -11.99 1.31 11.14
N SER A 293 -12.40 2.54 11.48
CA SER A 293 -11.60 3.53 12.22
C SER A 293 -12.35 4.00 13.46
N LEU A 294 -11.66 4.05 14.61
CA LEU A 294 -12.20 4.43 15.90
C LEU A 294 -11.52 5.70 16.43
#